data_357bb291c854d42a49a6cce283953c25
#
_entry.id   357bb291c854d42a49a6cce283953c25
#
_cell.length_a   1.000
_cell.length_b   1.000
_cell.length_c   1.000
_cell.angle_alpha   90.00
_cell.angle_beta   90.00
_cell.angle_gamma   90.00
#
_symmetry.space_group_name_H-M   'P 1'
#
loop_
_entity.id
_entity.type
_entity.pdbx_description
1 polymer ?
#
loop_
_entity_poly.entity_id
_entity_poly.type
_entity_poly.pdbx_seq_one_letter_code
_entity_poly.pdbx_strand_id
1 'polypeptide(L)'
;MNKKLAKTILGIAATVALVMPAAAANATSIAGSGSSFAYNGMYKCASLYDTHNVTYTSTGSGTGRTNFRTNQASYPFAVSDGLYTAGTEPTGYNMVPLFGGPVVFAYNKNAKKIPVGLKLDAKIVSGILKGTIRTWDDAAIKKINVGKVLPHKFINVYYRTSGSGTTQNLTTYLAASVGSGWVSGSKDLAASAGGTLATGSKAKATSAVIADMVESDPYGFGYFDLSDAASASVNSALLKNANGEYVAPTSAAAVKFLGAQGLTKDATNTLAGDATDGILTIDFAKKVPGAYQLSIVTYGLAPRGTATSGSAFAVKGFFGYVLNTCMPTYAASHGYVAFVGSLKAKALAQVNAIG
;
A
#
# COMPACT_ATOMS: atom_id res chain seq x y z
N MET A 1 64.33 0.21 -73.89
CA MET A 1 64.68 -0.27 -72.57
C MET A 1 63.53 0.11 -71.62
N ASN A 2 62.59 -0.78 -71.40
CA ASN A 2 61.37 -0.52 -70.59
C ASN A 2 61.46 -1.31 -69.30
N LYS A 3 61.54 -0.63 -68.14
CA LYS A 3 61.42 -1.24 -66.81
C LYS A 3 59.94 -1.26 -66.40
N LYS A 4 59.39 -2.43 -66.26
CA LYS A 4 58.04 -2.63 -65.70
C LYS A 4 58.08 -2.51 -64.16
N LEU A 5 57.30 -1.59 -63.63
CA LEU A 5 57.00 -1.48 -62.18
C LEU A 5 55.95 -2.46 -61.84
N ALA A 6 56.23 -3.41 -60.89
CA ALA A 6 55.22 -4.30 -60.25
C ALA A 6 54.61 -3.52 -59.14
N LYS A 7 53.23 -3.41 -59.13
CA LYS A 7 52.41 -2.88 -58.04
C LYS A 7 51.94 -4.06 -57.17
N THR A 8 52.44 -4.09 -55.96
CA THR A 8 51.93 -5.03 -54.90
C THR A 8 50.61 -4.45 -54.35
N ILE A 9 49.50 -5.17 -54.51
CA ILE A 9 48.25 -4.84 -53.91
C ILE A 9 48.18 -5.53 -52.55
N LEU A 10 48.22 -4.73 -51.49
CA LEU A 10 48.00 -5.20 -50.10
C LEU A 10 46.51 -5.28 -49.88
N GLY A 11 45.95 -6.50 -49.82
CA GLY A 11 44.56 -6.74 -49.52
C GLY A 11 44.30 -6.55 -48.02
N ILE A 12 43.51 -5.55 -47.66
CA ILE A 12 43.00 -5.37 -46.31
C ILE A 12 41.73 -6.24 -46.19
N ALA A 13 41.84 -7.36 -45.46
CA ALA A 13 40.69 -8.15 -45.09
C ALA A 13 39.94 -7.41 -43.99
N ALA A 14 38.83 -6.76 -44.32
CA ALA A 14 37.90 -6.19 -43.35
C ALA A 14 37.07 -7.33 -42.71
N THR A 15 37.39 -7.68 -41.48
CA THR A 15 36.52 -8.55 -40.64
C THR A 15 35.28 -7.79 -40.28
N VAL A 16 34.17 -8.07 -40.96
CA VAL A 16 32.83 -7.62 -40.56
C VAL A 16 32.45 -8.46 -39.33
N ALA A 17 32.56 -7.88 -38.13
CA ALA A 17 31.98 -8.45 -36.95
C ALA A 17 30.44 -8.37 -37.09
N LEU A 18 29.78 -9.50 -37.33
CA LEU A 18 28.35 -9.61 -37.21
C LEU A 18 27.99 -9.35 -35.74
N VAL A 19 27.51 -8.15 -35.45
CA VAL A 19 26.81 -7.84 -34.24
C VAL A 19 25.47 -8.59 -34.34
N MET A 20 25.41 -9.81 -33.81
CA MET A 20 24.12 -10.47 -33.61
C MET A 20 23.27 -9.59 -32.65
N PRO A 21 22.07 -9.20 -33.05
CA PRO A 21 21.18 -8.56 -32.09
C PRO A 21 21.00 -9.53 -30.91
N ALA A 22 21.27 -9.05 -29.70
CA ALA A 22 20.91 -9.80 -28.51
C ALA A 22 19.45 -10.19 -28.65
N ALA A 23 19.16 -11.48 -28.60
CA ALA A 23 17.79 -11.98 -28.67
C ALA A 23 16.99 -11.20 -27.63
N ALA A 24 15.96 -10.49 -28.06
CA ALA A 24 15.03 -9.82 -27.18
C ALA A 24 14.51 -10.90 -26.23
N ALA A 25 14.85 -10.80 -24.95
CA ALA A 25 14.34 -11.72 -23.94
C ALA A 25 12.83 -11.68 -24.07
N ASN A 26 12.19 -12.82 -24.38
CA ASN A 26 10.75 -12.88 -24.58
C ASN A 26 10.07 -12.30 -23.35
N ALA A 27 9.31 -11.21 -23.52
CA ALA A 27 8.61 -10.55 -22.45
C ALA A 27 7.63 -11.55 -21.80
N THR A 28 7.85 -11.87 -20.53
CA THR A 28 6.95 -12.74 -19.76
C THR A 28 5.74 -11.94 -19.30
N SER A 29 4.54 -12.49 -19.46
CA SER A 29 3.32 -11.90 -18.90
C SER A 29 3.08 -12.42 -17.50
N ILE A 30 2.92 -11.52 -16.54
CA ILE A 30 2.60 -11.83 -15.14
C ILE A 30 1.39 -11.04 -14.66
N ALA A 31 0.49 -11.72 -13.96
CA ALA A 31 -0.68 -11.12 -13.36
C ALA A 31 -0.58 -11.16 -11.83
N GLY A 32 -0.95 -10.06 -11.19
CA GLY A 32 -1.06 -9.98 -9.73
C GLY A 32 -2.41 -9.46 -9.30
N SER A 33 -2.75 -9.73 -8.05
CA SER A 33 -3.99 -9.21 -7.47
C SER A 33 -3.82 -8.88 -6.00
N GLY A 34 -4.75 -8.11 -5.45
CA GLY A 34 -4.73 -7.89 -4.01
C GLY A 34 -5.15 -6.50 -3.57
N SER A 35 -4.32 -5.88 -2.74
CA SER A 35 -4.62 -4.64 -2.05
C SER A 35 -5.18 -3.55 -2.96
N SER A 36 -6.34 -3.01 -2.58
CA SER A 36 -6.89 -1.83 -3.24
C SER A 36 -6.24 -0.53 -2.76
N PHE A 37 -5.66 -0.51 -1.55
CA PHE A 37 -4.81 0.58 -1.10
C PHE A 37 -3.61 0.79 -2.03
N ALA A 38 -3.00 -0.31 -2.49
CA ALA A 38 -1.83 -0.29 -3.35
C ALA A 38 -2.15 -0.09 -4.84
N TYR A 39 -3.41 -0.13 -5.24
CA TYR A 39 -3.80 -0.25 -6.64
C TYR A 39 -3.20 0.83 -7.54
N ASN A 40 -3.38 2.10 -7.20
CA ASN A 40 -2.90 3.20 -8.04
C ASN A 40 -1.38 3.18 -8.20
N GLY A 41 -0.64 2.87 -7.12
CA GLY A 41 0.81 2.72 -7.16
C GLY A 41 1.26 1.54 -8.01
N MET A 42 0.68 0.36 -7.81
CA MET A 42 1.01 -0.84 -8.57
C MET A 42 0.63 -0.71 -10.04
N TYR A 43 -0.54 -0.14 -10.34
CA TYR A 43 -0.98 0.13 -11.71
C TYR A 43 -0.02 1.09 -12.42
N LYS A 44 0.37 2.18 -11.74
CA LYS A 44 1.34 3.14 -12.28
C LYS A 44 2.68 2.48 -12.57
N CYS A 45 3.20 1.68 -11.65
CA CYS A 45 4.47 0.99 -11.86
C CYS A 45 4.37 -0.06 -12.98
N ALA A 46 3.28 -0.81 -13.05
CA ALA A 46 3.05 -1.79 -14.10
C ALA A 46 2.98 -1.12 -15.49
N SER A 47 2.31 0.03 -15.60
CA SER A 47 2.17 0.77 -16.87
C SER A 47 3.48 1.38 -17.40
N LEU A 48 4.50 1.52 -16.54
CA LEU A 48 5.80 2.08 -16.88
C LEU A 48 6.92 1.03 -16.98
N TYR A 49 6.61 -0.22 -16.64
CA TYR A 49 7.58 -1.31 -16.70
C TYR A 49 7.55 -1.97 -18.07
N ASP A 50 8.64 -1.88 -18.81
CA ASP A 50 8.77 -2.29 -20.21
C ASP A 50 9.46 -3.65 -20.42
N THR A 51 10.08 -4.21 -19.37
CA THR A 51 10.84 -5.47 -19.47
C THR A 51 9.92 -6.70 -19.57
N HIS A 52 8.78 -6.67 -18.87
CA HIS A 52 7.79 -7.74 -18.86
C HIS A 52 6.38 -7.14 -18.85
N ASN A 53 5.38 -7.91 -19.34
CA ASN A 53 3.99 -7.48 -19.30
C ASN A 53 3.41 -7.74 -17.90
N VAL A 54 3.09 -6.69 -17.17
CA VAL A 54 2.53 -6.78 -15.81
C VAL A 54 1.11 -6.28 -15.77
N THR A 55 0.21 -7.06 -15.20
CA THR A 55 -1.16 -6.64 -14.88
C THR A 55 -1.40 -6.74 -13.39
N TYR A 56 -2.18 -5.81 -12.85
CA TYR A 56 -2.56 -5.81 -11.43
C TYR A 56 -4.05 -5.52 -11.25
N THR A 57 -4.74 -6.37 -10.46
CA THR A 57 -6.18 -6.25 -10.21
C THR A 57 -6.46 -5.98 -8.73
N SER A 58 -7.25 -4.94 -8.47
CA SER A 58 -7.72 -4.56 -7.15
C SER A 58 -8.82 -5.50 -6.65
N THR A 59 -8.48 -6.50 -5.85
CA THR A 59 -9.41 -7.50 -5.32
C THR A 59 -9.53 -7.48 -3.79
N GLY A 60 -8.73 -6.65 -3.13
CA GLY A 60 -8.53 -6.66 -1.69
C GLY A 60 -7.44 -7.63 -1.23
N SER A 61 -6.71 -7.27 -0.18
CA SER A 61 -5.55 -8.02 0.34
C SER A 61 -5.85 -9.49 0.64
N GLY A 62 -7.04 -9.79 1.19
CA GLY A 62 -7.42 -11.16 1.51
C GLY A 62 -7.58 -12.03 0.28
N THR A 63 -8.26 -11.54 -0.75
CA THR A 63 -8.41 -12.25 -2.04
C THR A 63 -7.05 -12.41 -2.71
N GLY A 64 -6.21 -11.36 -2.73
CA GLY A 64 -4.86 -11.46 -3.28
C GLY A 64 -4.02 -12.56 -2.60
N ARG A 65 -4.03 -12.60 -1.25
CA ARG A 65 -3.36 -13.67 -0.50
C ARG A 65 -3.91 -15.06 -0.85
N THR A 66 -5.21 -15.20 -1.03
CA THR A 66 -5.83 -16.47 -1.42
C THR A 66 -5.42 -16.87 -2.83
N ASN A 67 -5.50 -15.97 -3.81
CA ASN A 67 -5.10 -16.21 -5.19
C ASN A 67 -3.63 -16.66 -5.27
N PHE A 68 -2.73 -15.94 -4.60
CA PHE A 68 -1.31 -16.31 -4.54
C PHE A 68 -1.09 -17.69 -3.90
N ARG A 69 -1.80 -18.00 -2.80
CA ARG A 69 -1.66 -19.29 -2.11
C ARG A 69 -2.18 -20.48 -2.93
N THR A 70 -3.29 -20.31 -3.64
CA THR A 70 -4.03 -21.43 -4.28
C THR A 70 -3.84 -21.51 -5.79
N ASN A 71 -3.33 -20.47 -6.45
CA ASN A 71 -3.20 -20.41 -7.90
C ASN A 71 -2.01 -19.54 -8.34
N GLN A 72 -0.80 -19.91 -7.95
CA GLN A 72 0.43 -19.17 -8.33
C GLN A 72 0.70 -19.21 -9.84
N ALA A 73 0.17 -20.18 -10.56
CA ALA A 73 0.32 -20.25 -12.02
C ALA A 73 -0.35 -19.05 -12.71
N SER A 74 -1.54 -18.66 -12.25
CA SER A 74 -2.27 -17.48 -12.76
C SER A 74 -1.92 -16.19 -12.04
N TYR A 75 -1.54 -16.27 -10.77
CA TYR A 75 -1.18 -15.12 -9.90
C TYR A 75 0.20 -15.34 -9.28
N PRO A 76 1.29 -15.23 -10.07
CA PRO A 76 2.65 -15.42 -9.57
C PRO A 76 3.07 -14.40 -8.51
N PHE A 77 2.32 -13.33 -8.33
CA PHE A 77 2.47 -12.43 -7.22
C PHE A 77 1.12 -11.93 -6.70
N ALA A 78 1.13 -11.46 -5.46
CA ALA A 78 0.02 -10.68 -4.92
C ALA A 78 0.54 -9.47 -4.15
N VAL A 79 -0.36 -8.55 -3.81
CA VAL A 79 -0.03 -7.39 -2.97
C VAL A 79 -1.00 -7.31 -1.80
N SER A 80 -0.47 -7.08 -0.60
CA SER A 80 -1.27 -7.08 0.63
C SER A 80 -0.75 -6.05 1.64
N ASP A 81 -1.65 -5.27 2.24
CA ASP A 81 -1.30 -4.38 3.35
C ASP A 81 -1.43 -5.08 4.70
N GLY A 82 -1.92 -6.31 4.70
CA GLY A 82 -2.10 -7.11 5.91
C GLY A 82 -1.38 -8.44 5.80
N LEU A 83 -1.07 -9.01 6.94
CA LEU A 83 -0.41 -10.29 7.05
C LEU A 83 -1.37 -11.46 6.88
N TYR A 84 -0.84 -12.64 6.61
CA TYR A 84 -1.60 -13.88 6.76
C TYR A 84 -2.05 -14.05 8.21
N THR A 85 -3.11 -14.80 8.42
CA THR A 85 -3.41 -15.35 9.74
C THR A 85 -2.45 -16.49 9.99
N ALA A 86 -1.87 -16.57 11.16
CA ALA A 86 -0.91 -17.62 11.52
C ALA A 86 -1.45 -19.02 11.16
N GLY A 87 -0.62 -19.80 10.49
CA GLY A 87 -0.96 -21.15 9.99
C GLY A 87 -1.76 -21.16 8.67
N THR A 88 -1.98 -20.01 8.04
CA THR A 88 -2.64 -19.92 6.70
C THR A 88 -1.67 -19.50 5.59
N GLU A 89 -0.42 -19.36 5.90
CA GLU A 89 0.63 -18.96 4.97
C GLU A 89 0.93 -20.10 3.97
N PRO A 90 1.23 -19.78 2.70
CA PRO A 90 1.80 -20.77 1.79
C PRO A 90 3.23 -21.12 2.22
N THR A 91 3.71 -22.30 1.85
CA THR A 91 5.12 -22.64 1.98
C THR A 91 5.95 -21.94 0.90
N GLY A 92 7.21 -21.61 1.21
CA GLY A 92 8.16 -21.09 0.21
C GLY A 92 7.76 -19.75 -0.42
N TYR A 93 7.37 -18.78 0.37
CA TYR A 93 7.04 -17.43 -0.11
C TYR A 93 7.85 -16.34 0.59
N ASN A 94 7.90 -15.18 -0.04
CA ASN A 94 8.47 -13.95 0.52
C ASN A 94 7.38 -12.90 0.72
N MET A 95 7.53 -12.08 1.76
CA MET A 95 6.84 -10.80 1.90
C MET A 95 7.83 -9.65 1.71
N VAL A 96 7.72 -8.98 0.60
CA VAL A 96 8.60 -7.87 0.21
C VAL A 96 7.91 -6.55 0.55
N PRO A 97 8.39 -5.74 1.50
CA PRO A 97 7.83 -4.40 1.69
C PRO A 97 8.12 -3.56 0.44
N LEU A 98 7.08 -3.12 -0.27
CA LEU A 98 7.22 -2.40 -1.53
C LEU A 98 7.17 -0.89 -1.36
N PHE A 99 6.19 -0.40 -0.64
CA PHE A 99 5.98 1.01 -0.32
C PHE A 99 4.97 1.15 0.82
N GLY A 100 4.74 2.37 1.27
CA GLY A 100 3.75 2.64 2.31
C GLY A 100 2.89 3.85 1.97
N GLY A 101 2.06 4.25 2.93
CA GLY A 101 1.26 5.45 2.80
C GLY A 101 0.25 5.63 3.92
N PRO A 102 -0.37 6.81 4.02
CA PRO A 102 -1.40 7.08 5.02
C PRO A 102 -2.75 6.50 4.60
N VAL A 103 -3.49 5.96 5.57
CA VAL A 103 -4.92 5.72 5.46
C VAL A 103 -5.65 6.94 5.97
N VAL A 104 -6.47 7.55 5.15
CA VAL A 104 -7.19 8.78 5.50
C VAL A 104 -8.57 8.46 6.08
N PHE A 105 -9.08 9.34 6.93
CA PHE A 105 -10.50 9.44 7.25
C PHE A 105 -11.07 10.58 6.42
N ALA A 106 -11.88 10.20 5.43
CA ALA A 106 -12.39 11.15 4.45
C ALA A 106 -13.87 11.46 4.66
N TYR A 107 -14.25 12.65 4.21
CA TYR A 107 -15.61 13.13 4.19
C TYR A 107 -15.86 14.02 2.96
N ASN A 108 -17.12 14.21 2.59
CA ASN A 108 -17.49 14.91 1.36
C ASN A 108 -16.96 16.36 1.35
N LYS A 109 -16.41 16.76 0.20
CA LYS A 109 -15.83 18.09 -0.02
C LYS A 109 -16.84 19.12 -0.51
N ASN A 110 -17.78 18.69 -1.35
CA ASN A 110 -18.59 19.62 -2.18
C ASN A 110 -19.82 20.18 -1.48
N ALA A 111 -20.22 19.62 -0.36
CA ALA A 111 -21.50 19.95 0.27
C ALA A 111 -21.53 21.31 0.98
N LYS A 112 -20.42 22.03 1.10
CA LYS A 112 -20.29 23.27 1.94
C LYS A 112 -20.88 23.10 3.35
N LYS A 113 -21.08 21.84 3.77
CA LYS A 113 -21.83 21.45 4.97
C LYS A 113 -20.90 20.97 6.08
N ILE A 114 -19.77 20.32 5.70
CA ILE A 114 -18.75 19.90 6.65
C ILE A 114 -17.49 20.72 6.36
N PRO A 115 -17.00 21.53 7.32
CA PRO A 115 -15.89 22.45 7.06
C PRO A 115 -14.57 21.70 6.81
N VAL A 116 -13.73 22.29 5.97
CA VAL A 116 -12.36 21.81 5.69
C VAL A 116 -11.52 21.83 6.97
N GLY A 117 -10.55 20.92 7.06
CA GLY A 117 -9.64 20.84 8.20
C GLY A 117 -10.33 20.31 9.47
N LEU A 118 -11.28 19.40 9.29
CA LEU A 118 -11.90 18.69 10.41
C LEU A 118 -10.86 17.91 11.18
N LYS A 119 -10.85 18.03 12.49
CA LYS A 119 -10.00 17.29 13.41
C LYS A 119 -10.73 16.07 13.91
N LEU A 120 -10.05 14.92 13.93
CA LEU A 120 -10.53 13.69 14.52
C LEU A 120 -9.43 13.09 15.42
N ASP A 121 -9.84 12.28 16.38
CA ASP A 121 -8.96 11.40 17.15
C ASP A 121 -9.48 9.96 17.10
N ALA A 122 -8.70 9.00 17.58
CA ALA A 122 -9.05 7.59 17.54
C ALA A 122 -10.36 7.27 18.27
N LYS A 123 -10.69 7.98 19.35
CA LYS A 123 -11.92 7.79 20.11
C LYS A 123 -13.15 8.24 19.32
N ILE A 124 -13.05 9.37 18.65
CA ILE A 124 -14.13 9.88 17.79
C ILE A 124 -14.30 8.97 16.57
N VAL A 125 -13.23 8.55 15.91
CA VAL A 125 -13.29 7.58 14.81
C VAL A 125 -13.95 6.28 15.26
N SER A 126 -13.54 5.74 16.39
CA SER A 126 -14.17 4.56 17.00
C SER A 126 -15.67 4.78 17.24
N GLY A 127 -16.06 5.91 17.81
CA GLY A 127 -17.45 6.27 18.05
C GLY A 127 -18.28 6.37 16.77
N ILE A 128 -17.73 6.96 15.71
CA ILE A 128 -18.38 7.03 14.39
C ILE A 128 -18.57 5.63 13.81
N LEU A 129 -17.52 4.81 13.78
CA LEU A 129 -17.58 3.46 13.21
C LEU A 129 -18.54 2.54 13.98
N LYS A 130 -18.61 2.65 15.31
CA LYS A 130 -19.52 1.89 16.16
C LYS A 130 -20.93 2.51 16.26
N GLY A 131 -21.14 3.74 15.79
CA GLY A 131 -22.42 4.44 15.84
C GLY A 131 -22.80 5.00 17.21
N THR A 132 -21.86 5.16 18.13
CA THR A 132 -22.03 5.93 19.37
C THR A 132 -21.96 7.42 19.13
N ILE A 133 -21.22 7.85 18.10
CA ILE A 133 -21.23 9.20 17.52
C ILE A 133 -21.97 9.11 16.19
N ARG A 134 -23.16 9.72 16.11
CA ARG A 134 -24.09 9.51 15.00
C ARG A 134 -24.25 10.73 14.08
N THR A 135 -23.97 11.91 14.57
CA THR A 135 -24.16 13.17 13.82
C THR A 135 -22.86 13.97 13.75
N TRP A 136 -22.73 14.75 12.68
CA TRP A 136 -21.54 15.60 12.47
C TRP A 136 -21.36 16.64 13.55
N ASP A 137 -22.46 17.13 14.15
CA ASP A 137 -22.44 18.12 15.23
C ASP A 137 -22.44 17.49 16.65
N ASP A 138 -22.09 16.21 16.77
CA ASP A 138 -21.91 15.56 18.07
C ASP A 138 -20.98 16.35 18.98
N ALA A 139 -21.28 16.36 20.28
CA ALA A 139 -20.54 17.13 21.28
C ALA A 139 -19.03 16.80 21.30
N ALA A 140 -18.67 15.52 21.08
CA ALA A 140 -17.27 15.09 21.02
C ALA A 140 -16.54 15.70 19.81
N ILE A 141 -17.20 15.75 18.64
CA ILE A 141 -16.63 16.34 17.43
C ILE A 141 -16.52 17.86 17.61
N LYS A 142 -17.58 18.54 18.09
CA LYS A 142 -17.56 19.99 18.35
C LYS A 142 -16.44 20.41 19.29
N LYS A 143 -16.21 19.62 20.34
CA LYS A 143 -15.21 19.93 21.38
C LYS A 143 -13.80 20.13 20.82
N ILE A 144 -13.41 19.35 19.82
CA ILE A 144 -12.07 19.45 19.22
C ILE A 144 -12.03 20.27 17.92
N ASN A 145 -13.20 20.75 17.45
CA ASN A 145 -13.36 21.57 16.25
C ASN A 145 -13.97 22.96 16.59
N VAL A 146 -13.46 23.59 17.63
CA VAL A 146 -13.95 24.90 18.09
C VAL A 146 -13.95 25.91 16.93
N GLY A 147 -15.03 26.68 16.83
CA GLY A 147 -15.22 27.67 15.77
C GLY A 147 -15.72 27.14 14.42
N LYS A 148 -15.84 25.81 14.28
CA LYS A 148 -16.44 25.21 13.08
C LYS A 148 -17.94 24.99 13.25
N VAL A 149 -18.73 25.43 12.27
CA VAL A 149 -20.17 25.14 12.21
C VAL A 149 -20.35 23.75 11.58
N LEU A 150 -20.85 22.82 12.38
CA LEU A 150 -21.09 21.45 11.97
C LEU A 150 -22.59 21.19 11.81
N PRO A 151 -23.05 20.48 10.77
CA PRO A 151 -24.47 20.26 10.51
C PRO A 151 -25.04 19.20 11.45
N HIS A 152 -26.29 19.42 11.90
CA HIS A 152 -27.07 18.37 12.60
C HIS A 152 -27.59 17.35 11.58
N LYS A 153 -26.70 16.47 11.12
CA LYS A 153 -26.96 15.42 10.12
C LYS A 153 -26.27 14.12 10.51
N PHE A 154 -26.91 13.00 10.21
CA PHE A 154 -26.30 11.68 10.43
C PHE A 154 -25.04 11.51 9.60
N ILE A 155 -24.07 10.80 10.17
CA ILE A 155 -22.84 10.39 9.49
C ILE A 155 -23.13 9.07 8.76
N ASN A 156 -23.02 9.06 7.44
CA ASN A 156 -23.19 7.88 6.62
C ASN A 156 -21.84 7.16 6.47
N VAL A 157 -21.68 6.02 7.12
CA VAL A 157 -20.39 5.32 7.22
C VAL A 157 -20.24 4.31 6.08
N TYR A 158 -19.13 4.42 5.35
CA TYR A 158 -18.69 3.46 4.33
C TYR A 158 -17.42 2.76 4.80
N TYR A 159 -17.40 1.44 4.74
CA TYR A 159 -16.29 0.63 5.23
C TYR A 159 -15.96 -0.53 4.29
N ARG A 160 -14.82 -1.18 4.50
CA ARG A 160 -14.36 -2.28 3.65
C ARG A 160 -15.05 -3.59 4.01
N THR A 161 -15.43 -4.36 2.98
CA THR A 161 -15.82 -5.77 3.16
C THR A 161 -14.69 -6.56 3.84
N SER A 162 -15.01 -7.71 4.44
CA SER A 162 -14.04 -8.61 5.07
C SER A 162 -12.89 -8.98 4.13
N GLY A 163 -11.70 -9.23 4.70
CA GLY A 163 -10.49 -9.53 3.94
C GLY A 163 -9.62 -8.31 3.60
N SER A 164 -9.97 -7.11 4.08
CA SER A 164 -9.21 -5.89 3.82
C SER A 164 -7.95 -5.77 4.68
N GLY A 165 -6.78 -5.59 4.03
CA GLY A 165 -5.53 -5.26 4.72
C GLY A 165 -5.55 -3.86 5.33
N THR A 166 -6.19 -2.90 4.67
CA THR A 166 -6.41 -1.55 5.20
C THR A 166 -7.21 -1.61 6.51
N THR A 167 -8.30 -2.42 6.55
CA THR A 167 -9.06 -2.68 7.76
C THR A 167 -8.23 -3.36 8.83
N GLN A 168 -7.37 -4.32 8.46
CA GLN A 168 -6.48 -5.00 9.42
C GLN A 168 -5.56 -4.00 10.15
N ASN A 169 -4.98 -3.04 9.44
CA ASN A 169 -4.18 -1.98 10.03
C ASN A 169 -5.01 -0.98 10.85
N LEU A 170 -6.19 -0.59 10.35
CA LEU A 170 -7.11 0.27 11.08
C LEU A 170 -7.53 -0.33 12.43
N THR A 171 -7.86 -1.62 12.46
CA THR A 171 -8.27 -2.29 13.70
C THR A 171 -7.10 -2.44 14.68
N THR A 172 -5.87 -2.63 14.18
CA THR A 172 -4.66 -2.59 15.01
C THR A 172 -4.44 -1.18 15.59
N TYR A 173 -4.58 -0.15 14.77
CA TYR A 173 -4.50 1.24 15.22
C TYR A 173 -5.55 1.58 16.28
N LEU A 174 -6.80 1.20 16.05
CA LEU A 174 -7.90 1.46 17.02
C LEU A 174 -7.68 0.71 18.34
N ALA A 175 -7.28 -0.55 18.29
CA ALA A 175 -6.96 -1.32 19.49
C ALA A 175 -5.81 -0.67 20.28
N ALA A 176 -4.76 -0.22 19.62
CA ALA A 176 -3.63 0.44 20.27
C ALA A 176 -3.98 1.84 20.83
N SER A 177 -4.88 2.59 20.17
CA SER A 177 -5.15 3.99 20.49
C SER A 177 -6.35 4.20 21.41
N VAL A 178 -7.35 3.30 21.36
CA VAL A 178 -8.59 3.40 22.15
C VAL A 178 -8.60 2.42 23.32
N GLY A 179 -7.86 1.33 23.18
CA GLY A 179 -7.82 0.23 24.15
C GLY A 179 -8.94 -0.78 23.92
N SER A 180 -9.73 -1.08 24.94
CA SER A 180 -10.78 -2.11 24.89
C SER A 180 -11.86 -1.86 23.83
N GLY A 181 -12.44 -2.96 23.32
CA GLY A 181 -13.55 -2.91 22.39
C GLY A 181 -13.20 -2.99 20.91
N TRP A 182 -11.92 -3.21 20.56
CA TRP A 182 -11.47 -3.53 19.23
C TRP A 182 -10.55 -4.75 19.25
N VAL A 183 -10.77 -5.70 18.34
CA VAL A 183 -9.87 -6.84 18.14
C VAL A 183 -8.77 -6.41 17.19
N SER A 184 -7.53 -6.37 17.68
CA SER A 184 -6.36 -5.97 16.92
C SER A 184 -6.11 -6.90 15.73
N GLY A 185 -5.74 -6.33 14.59
CA GLY A 185 -5.32 -7.10 13.40
C GLY A 185 -6.46 -7.82 12.68
N SER A 186 -7.72 -7.51 12.98
CA SER A 186 -8.85 -8.08 12.27
C SER A 186 -9.01 -7.45 10.88
N LYS A 187 -9.12 -8.29 9.86
CA LYS A 187 -9.45 -7.89 8.49
C LYS A 187 -10.94 -7.70 8.23
N ASP A 188 -11.76 -7.86 9.26
CA ASP A 188 -13.20 -7.65 9.29
C ASP A 188 -13.55 -6.60 10.35
N LEU A 189 -14.12 -5.47 9.90
CA LEU A 189 -14.40 -4.34 10.78
C LEU A 189 -15.48 -4.69 11.81
N ALA A 190 -16.55 -5.37 11.37
CA ALA A 190 -17.66 -5.72 12.24
C ALA A 190 -17.22 -6.72 13.31
N ALA A 191 -16.49 -7.76 12.94
CA ALA A 191 -15.92 -8.72 13.87
C ALA A 191 -14.98 -8.06 14.87
N SER A 192 -14.13 -7.13 14.42
CA SER A 192 -13.23 -6.37 15.29
C SER A 192 -13.97 -5.49 16.30
N ALA A 193 -15.10 -4.91 15.89
CA ALA A 193 -15.91 -4.02 16.73
C ALA A 193 -16.82 -4.77 17.72
N GLY A 194 -16.74 -6.10 17.78
CA GLY A 194 -17.65 -6.93 18.60
C GLY A 194 -19.05 -7.07 17.98
N GLY A 195 -19.14 -7.03 16.65
CA GLY A 195 -20.41 -7.14 15.90
C GLY A 195 -21.21 -5.85 15.78
N THR A 196 -20.82 -4.78 16.48
CA THR A 196 -21.60 -3.53 16.48
C THR A 196 -20.92 -2.47 15.59
N LEU A 197 -21.60 -2.10 14.52
CA LEU A 197 -21.25 -0.96 13.67
C LEU A 197 -22.38 0.06 13.64
N ALA A 198 -22.09 1.26 13.15
CA ALA A 198 -23.06 2.31 12.96
C ALA A 198 -24.26 1.82 12.13
N THR A 199 -25.47 2.07 12.61
CA THR A 199 -26.71 1.70 11.90
C THR A 199 -26.74 2.32 10.51
N GLY A 200 -27.01 1.52 9.48
CA GLY A 200 -27.02 1.95 8.08
C GLY A 200 -25.64 2.05 7.44
N SER A 201 -24.56 1.65 8.14
CA SER A 201 -23.23 1.60 7.53
C SER A 201 -23.17 0.60 6.37
N LYS A 202 -22.36 0.89 5.34
CA LYS A 202 -22.35 0.14 4.08
C LYS A 202 -20.96 -0.39 3.77
N ALA A 203 -20.85 -1.72 3.64
CA ALA A 203 -19.62 -2.38 3.22
C ALA A 203 -19.35 -2.18 1.71
N LYS A 204 -18.09 -1.96 1.33
CA LYS A 204 -17.64 -1.78 -0.04
C LYS A 204 -16.36 -2.59 -0.31
N ALA A 205 -16.23 -3.06 -1.55
CA ALA A 205 -15.17 -4.01 -1.92
C ALA A 205 -13.77 -3.39 -1.94
N THR A 206 -13.62 -2.15 -2.40
CA THR A 206 -12.32 -1.51 -2.64
C THR A 206 -12.26 -0.10 -2.03
N SER A 207 -11.05 0.43 -1.91
CA SER A 207 -10.80 1.81 -1.47
C SER A 207 -11.45 2.82 -2.41
N ALA A 208 -11.26 2.66 -3.72
CA ALA A 208 -11.83 3.55 -4.73
C ALA A 208 -13.37 3.64 -4.64
N VAL A 209 -14.06 2.49 -4.47
CA VAL A 209 -15.53 2.49 -4.32
C VAL A 209 -15.97 3.21 -3.04
N ILE A 210 -15.18 3.17 -1.94
CA ILE A 210 -15.50 3.98 -0.75
C ILE A 210 -15.29 5.46 -1.07
N ALA A 211 -14.22 5.83 -1.76
CA ALA A 211 -13.94 7.21 -2.14
C ALA A 211 -15.10 7.79 -2.98
N ASP A 212 -15.59 7.07 -3.99
CA ASP A 212 -16.74 7.44 -4.81
C ASP A 212 -18.02 7.61 -3.97
N MET A 213 -18.25 6.70 -3.01
CA MET A 213 -19.41 6.80 -2.12
C MET A 213 -19.34 8.03 -1.20
N VAL A 214 -18.16 8.36 -0.66
CA VAL A 214 -17.96 9.55 0.17
C VAL A 214 -18.07 10.81 -0.67
N GLU A 215 -17.58 10.79 -1.92
CA GLU A 215 -17.71 11.92 -2.85
C GLU A 215 -19.17 12.22 -3.21
N SER A 216 -19.96 11.18 -3.46
CA SER A 216 -21.36 11.30 -3.87
C SER A 216 -22.33 11.59 -2.72
N ASP A 217 -21.95 11.26 -1.48
CA ASP A 217 -22.80 11.42 -0.30
C ASP A 217 -22.42 12.68 0.50
N PRO A 218 -23.28 13.71 0.58
CA PRO A 218 -22.99 14.96 1.30
C PRO A 218 -22.61 14.80 2.78
N TYR A 219 -22.94 13.67 3.40
CA TYR A 219 -22.65 13.35 4.80
C TYR A 219 -21.86 12.06 4.96
N GLY A 220 -21.24 11.60 3.86
CA GLY A 220 -20.43 10.40 3.80
C GLY A 220 -19.15 10.53 4.63
N PHE A 221 -18.80 9.42 5.26
CA PHE A 221 -17.56 9.20 5.99
C PHE A 221 -16.98 7.83 5.63
N GLY A 222 -15.69 7.75 5.40
CA GLY A 222 -15.03 6.49 5.09
C GLY A 222 -13.53 6.54 5.36
N TYR A 223 -12.87 5.38 5.18
CA TYR A 223 -11.42 5.26 5.30
C TYR A 223 -10.85 4.52 4.08
N PHE A 224 -9.80 5.06 3.51
CA PHE A 224 -9.11 4.55 2.33
C PHE A 224 -7.73 5.21 2.18
N ASP A 225 -7.01 4.94 1.13
CA ASP A 225 -5.68 5.51 0.89
C ASP A 225 -5.72 6.97 0.42
N LEU A 226 -4.60 7.67 0.62
CA LEU A 226 -4.46 9.06 0.21
C LEU A 226 -4.50 9.23 -1.31
N SER A 227 -4.09 8.22 -2.08
CA SER A 227 -4.11 8.26 -3.54
C SER A 227 -5.55 8.33 -4.07
N ASP A 228 -6.45 7.49 -3.55
CA ASP A 228 -7.88 7.55 -3.89
C ASP A 228 -8.52 8.86 -3.40
N ALA A 229 -8.10 9.36 -2.22
CA ALA A 229 -8.59 10.64 -1.71
C ALA A 229 -8.16 11.83 -2.58
N ALA A 230 -6.98 11.75 -3.20
CA ALA A 230 -6.50 12.78 -4.12
C ALA A 230 -7.24 12.76 -5.47
N SER A 231 -7.69 11.57 -5.89
CA SER A 231 -8.45 11.38 -7.13
C SER A 231 -9.92 11.76 -6.99
N ALA A 232 -10.51 11.52 -5.81
CA ALA A 232 -11.90 11.87 -5.49
C ALA A 232 -12.00 13.30 -4.94
N SER A 233 -13.16 13.95 -5.12
CA SER A 233 -13.46 15.26 -4.54
C SER A 233 -13.86 15.16 -3.06
N VAL A 234 -12.95 14.70 -2.21
CA VAL A 234 -13.15 14.53 -0.77
C VAL A 234 -12.19 15.38 0.05
N ASN A 235 -12.55 15.64 1.30
CA ASN A 235 -11.66 16.19 2.31
C ASN A 235 -11.12 15.07 3.18
N SER A 236 -9.86 15.17 3.58
CA SER A 236 -9.24 14.28 4.58
C SER A 236 -9.15 15.01 5.92
N ALA A 237 -9.55 14.32 6.98
CA ALA A 237 -9.46 14.86 8.33
C ALA A 237 -8.01 14.92 8.83
N LEU A 238 -7.73 15.91 9.69
CA LEU A 238 -6.52 15.90 10.52
C LEU A 238 -6.69 14.86 11.63
N LEU A 239 -5.75 13.94 11.76
CA LEU A 239 -5.80 12.89 12.77
C LEU A 239 -4.87 13.23 13.94
N LYS A 240 -5.39 13.11 15.17
CA LYS A 240 -4.57 13.28 16.37
C LYS A 240 -3.62 12.10 16.50
N ASN A 241 -2.30 12.38 16.51
CA ASN A 241 -1.26 11.39 16.70
C ASN A 241 -1.01 11.09 18.18
N ALA A 242 -0.18 10.07 18.48
CA ALA A 242 0.17 9.69 19.86
C ALA A 242 1.00 10.77 20.60
N ASN A 243 1.57 11.73 19.87
CA ASN A 243 2.25 12.91 20.43
C ASN A 243 1.26 14.04 20.79
N GLY A 244 -0.02 13.89 20.50
CA GLY A 244 -1.08 14.87 20.81
C GLY A 244 -1.35 15.91 19.71
N GLU A 245 -0.67 15.83 18.58
CA GLU A 245 -0.77 16.78 17.47
C GLU A 245 -1.82 16.36 16.46
N TYR A 246 -2.55 17.31 15.86
CA TYR A 246 -3.44 17.07 14.72
C TYR A 246 -2.67 17.21 13.41
N VAL A 247 -2.44 16.09 12.73
CA VAL A 247 -1.57 15.99 11.56
C VAL A 247 -2.39 15.65 10.32
N ALA A 248 -2.11 16.34 9.21
CA ALA A 248 -2.70 16.03 7.91
C ALA A 248 -2.12 14.74 7.33
N PRO A 249 -2.92 13.92 6.62
CA PRO A 249 -2.43 12.73 5.94
C PRO A 249 -1.65 13.11 4.68
N THR A 250 -0.36 13.28 4.82
CA THR A 250 0.56 13.57 3.71
C THR A 250 1.63 12.50 3.62
N SER A 251 2.21 12.29 2.42
CA SER A 251 3.34 11.38 2.24
C SER A 251 4.50 11.74 3.18
N ALA A 252 4.78 13.04 3.37
CA ALA A 252 5.85 13.50 4.26
C ALA A 252 5.58 13.16 5.75
N ALA A 253 4.33 13.28 6.20
CA ALA A 253 3.96 12.90 7.57
C ALA A 253 3.96 11.38 7.77
N ALA A 254 3.59 10.62 6.73
CA ALA A 254 3.67 9.16 6.74
C ALA A 254 5.13 8.66 6.74
N VAL A 255 6.04 9.31 6.00
CA VAL A 255 7.50 9.01 6.04
C VAL A 255 8.03 9.11 7.46
N LYS A 256 7.67 10.17 8.22
CA LYS A 256 8.09 10.33 9.62
C LYS A 256 7.62 9.16 10.48
N PHE A 257 6.37 8.73 10.34
CA PHE A 257 5.83 7.62 11.12
C PHE A 257 6.49 6.29 10.77
N LEU A 258 6.53 5.93 9.47
CA LEU A 258 7.08 4.66 9.01
C LEU A 258 8.60 4.58 9.22
N GLY A 259 9.33 5.69 9.06
CA GLY A 259 10.76 5.76 9.30
C GLY A 259 11.15 5.58 10.79
N ALA A 260 10.20 5.78 11.70
CA ALA A 260 10.42 5.56 13.12
C ALA A 260 10.09 4.12 13.58
N GLN A 261 9.56 3.26 12.69
CA GLN A 261 9.19 1.89 13.04
C GLN A 261 10.39 0.94 13.01
N GLY A 262 10.30 -0.13 13.81
CA GLY A 262 11.26 -1.22 13.78
C GLY A 262 10.89 -2.30 12.76
N LEU A 263 11.87 -3.08 12.35
CA LEU A 263 11.63 -4.34 11.65
C LEU A 263 11.28 -5.42 12.66
N THR A 264 10.39 -6.35 12.31
CA THR A 264 9.98 -7.47 13.18
C THR A 264 11.16 -8.32 13.61
N LYS A 265 12.13 -8.46 12.71
CA LYS A 265 13.39 -9.13 12.95
C LYS A 265 14.53 -8.18 12.64
N ASP A 266 15.60 -8.24 13.41
CA ASP A 266 16.74 -7.39 13.20
C ASP A 266 17.47 -7.71 11.88
N ALA A 267 18.40 -6.83 11.52
CA ALA A 267 19.18 -6.97 10.29
C ALA A 267 20.10 -8.21 10.29
N THR A 268 20.26 -8.88 11.42
CA THR A 268 21.11 -10.07 11.59
C THR A 268 20.33 -11.36 11.34
N ASN A 269 19.01 -11.29 11.26
CA ASN A 269 18.24 -12.45 10.86
C ASN A 269 18.57 -12.78 9.41
N THR A 270 19.56 -13.61 9.27
CA THR A 270 19.99 -14.17 8.00
C THR A 270 18.95 -15.20 7.57
N LEU A 271 17.97 -14.78 7.00
CA LEU A 271 17.10 -15.28 5.95
C LEU A 271 17.07 -16.77 5.57
N ALA A 272 17.76 -17.62 6.22
CA ALA A 272 17.72 -19.03 5.90
C ALA A 272 16.31 -19.59 6.16
N GLY A 273 15.35 -19.13 5.38
CA GLY A 273 14.04 -19.75 5.29
C GLY A 273 12.86 -18.99 5.90
N ASP A 274 13.00 -17.79 6.43
CA ASP A 274 11.89 -17.10 7.06
C ASP A 274 11.17 -16.13 6.11
N ALA A 275 9.98 -16.53 5.67
CA ALA A 275 9.10 -15.72 4.81
C ALA A 275 8.63 -14.39 5.44
N THR A 276 8.80 -14.23 6.75
CA THR A 276 8.35 -13.04 7.48
C THR A 276 9.41 -11.93 7.59
N ASP A 277 10.59 -12.16 7.08
CA ASP A 277 11.75 -11.27 7.24
C ASP A 277 11.57 -9.82 6.71
N GLY A 278 10.72 -9.61 5.73
CA GLY A 278 10.39 -8.29 5.21
C GLY A 278 9.34 -7.53 6.03
N ILE A 279 8.72 -8.15 7.02
CA ILE A 279 7.59 -7.58 7.76
C ILE A 279 8.06 -6.50 8.73
N LEU A 280 7.46 -5.31 8.67
CA LEU A 280 7.61 -4.27 9.67
C LEU A 280 6.68 -4.50 10.86
N THR A 281 7.22 -4.34 12.06
CA THR A 281 6.41 -4.14 13.26
C THR A 281 5.98 -2.67 13.31
N ILE A 282 4.68 -2.41 13.12
CA ILE A 282 4.12 -1.07 13.20
C ILE A 282 3.53 -0.88 14.59
N ASP A 283 4.19 -0.04 15.40
CA ASP A 283 3.67 0.39 16.70
C ASP A 283 2.85 1.67 16.53
N PHE A 284 1.53 1.51 16.45
CA PHE A 284 0.61 2.63 16.35
C PHE A 284 0.48 3.48 17.63
N ALA A 285 1.07 3.05 18.74
CA ALA A 285 1.15 3.86 19.98
C ALA A 285 2.44 4.72 20.04
N LYS A 286 3.37 4.52 19.11
CA LYS A 286 4.66 5.22 19.10
C LYS A 286 4.47 6.72 18.93
N LYS A 287 5.07 7.50 19.82
CA LYS A 287 5.06 8.97 19.77
C LYS A 287 6.11 9.47 18.77
N VAL A 288 5.67 10.07 17.69
CA VAL A 288 6.56 10.64 16.66
C VAL A 288 6.05 12.03 16.29
N PRO A 289 6.81 13.11 16.61
CA PRO A 289 6.39 14.48 16.33
C PRO A 289 6.11 14.73 14.84
N GLY A 290 4.99 15.38 14.53
CA GLY A 290 4.57 15.72 13.18
C GLY A 290 4.30 14.53 12.27
N ALA A 291 4.19 13.30 12.80
CA ALA A 291 3.90 12.10 12.03
C ALA A 291 2.40 11.83 11.93
N TYR A 292 1.96 11.32 10.78
CA TYR A 292 0.59 10.82 10.61
C TYR A 292 0.50 9.38 11.10
N GLN A 293 -0.26 9.19 12.18
CA GLN A 293 -0.24 7.94 12.96
C GLN A 293 -0.73 6.71 12.19
N LEU A 294 -1.79 6.85 11.38
CA LEU A 294 -2.33 5.73 10.60
C LEU A 294 -1.66 5.65 9.23
N SER A 295 -0.36 5.34 9.24
CA SER A 295 0.43 5.04 8.04
C SER A 295 0.79 3.56 8.02
N ILE A 296 0.64 2.91 6.86
CA ILE A 296 0.75 1.46 6.70
C ILE A 296 1.76 1.09 5.62
N VAL A 297 2.15 -0.17 5.60
CA VAL A 297 3.05 -0.78 4.61
C VAL A 297 2.27 -1.72 3.72
N THR A 298 2.59 -1.69 2.45
CA THR A 298 2.13 -2.65 1.44
C THR A 298 3.26 -3.63 1.11
N TYR A 299 2.93 -4.91 1.08
CA TYR A 299 3.85 -6.01 0.82
C TYR A 299 3.53 -6.69 -0.50
N GLY A 300 4.54 -6.94 -1.31
CA GLY A 300 4.48 -7.89 -2.41
C GLY A 300 4.70 -9.31 -1.90
N LEU A 301 3.85 -10.23 -2.31
CA LEU A 301 4.01 -11.66 -2.07
C LEU A 301 4.53 -12.31 -3.35
N ALA A 302 5.58 -13.10 -3.23
CA ALA A 302 6.23 -13.78 -4.34
C ALA A 302 6.78 -15.14 -3.92
N PRO A 303 6.96 -16.10 -4.84
CA PRO A 303 7.65 -17.35 -4.53
C PRO A 303 9.07 -17.11 -4.03
N ARG A 304 9.53 -17.97 -3.13
CA ARG A 304 10.90 -17.94 -2.61
C ARG A 304 11.77 -18.97 -3.31
N GLY A 305 12.98 -18.57 -3.69
CA GLY A 305 13.94 -19.45 -4.35
C GLY A 305 14.98 -18.68 -5.15
N THR A 306 15.46 -19.30 -6.22
CA THR A 306 16.43 -18.72 -7.16
C THR A 306 15.92 -18.90 -8.58
N ALA A 307 15.15 -17.93 -9.10
CA ALA A 307 14.69 -17.97 -10.48
C ALA A 307 15.66 -17.24 -11.42
N THR A 308 15.96 -17.88 -12.53
CA THR A 308 16.75 -17.32 -13.63
C THR A 308 15.89 -17.06 -14.87
N SER A 309 14.64 -17.51 -14.89
CA SER A 309 13.69 -17.35 -15.99
C SER A 309 12.25 -17.52 -15.50
N GLY A 310 11.28 -17.32 -16.37
CA GLY A 310 9.86 -17.54 -16.09
C GLY A 310 9.19 -16.48 -15.23
N SER A 311 8.02 -16.79 -14.70
CA SER A 311 7.17 -15.81 -14.00
C SER A 311 7.81 -15.30 -12.69
N ALA A 312 8.46 -16.16 -11.93
CA ALA A 312 9.13 -15.75 -10.68
C ALA A 312 10.28 -14.76 -10.97
N PHE A 313 11.05 -14.98 -12.03
CA PHE A 313 12.08 -14.04 -12.48
C PHE A 313 11.47 -12.69 -12.90
N ALA A 314 10.37 -12.71 -13.65
CA ALA A 314 9.65 -11.50 -14.03
C ALA A 314 9.09 -10.74 -12.81
N VAL A 315 8.56 -11.43 -11.80
CA VAL A 315 8.13 -10.82 -10.52
C VAL A 315 9.29 -10.18 -9.79
N LYS A 316 10.45 -10.86 -9.73
CA LYS A 316 11.68 -10.33 -9.14
C LYS A 316 12.11 -9.02 -9.82
N GLY A 317 12.13 -9.00 -11.15
CA GLY A 317 12.45 -7.80 -11.93
C GLY A 317 11.45 -6.67 -11.66
N PHE A 318 10.17 -6.96 -11.67
CA PHE A 318 9.12 -5.97 -11.43
C PHE A 318 9.18 -5.38 -10.01
N PHE A 319 9.33 -6.20 -8.96
CA PHE A 319 9.45 -5.68 -7.59
C PHE A 319 10.74 -4.88 -7.39
N GLY A 320 11.84 -5.30 -8.03
CA GLY A 320 13.06 -4.53 -8.09
C GLY A 320 12.86 -3.15 -8.74
N TYR A 321 12.13 -3.09 -9.85
CA TYR A 321 11.75 -1.84 -10.52
C TYR A 321 10.86 -0.94 -9.63
N VAL A 322 9.85 -1.52 -8.97
CA VAL A 322 8.99 -0.79 -8.01
C VAL A 322 9.85 -0.09 -6.95
N LEU A 323 10.80 -0.80 -6.34
CA LEU A 323 11.64 -0.27 -5.24
C LEU A 323 12.73 0.69 -5.70
N ASN A 324 13.33 0.46 -6.87
CA ASN A 324 14.50 1.23 -7.31
C ASN A 324 14.15 2.41 -8.21
N THR A 325 13.07 2.34 -8.96
CA THR A 325 12.76 3.31 -10.03
C THR A 325 11.39 3.95 -9.85
N CYS A 326 10.33 3.15 -9.82
CA CYS A 326 8.97 3.67 -9.86
C CYS A 326 8.61 4.43 -8.58
N MET A 327 8.66 3.80 -7.40
CA MET A 327 8.27 4.44 -6.15
C MET A 327 9.15 5.61 -5.75
N PRO A 328 10.49 5.59 -5.90
CA PRO A 328 11.31 6.78 -5.66
C PRO A 328 10.87 8.00 -6.49
N THR A 329 10.37 7.79 -7.69
CA THR A 329 9.94 8.87 -8.60
C THR A 329 8.51 9.34 -8.32
N TYR A 330 7.58 8.41 -8.09
CA TYR A 330 6.14 8.71 -8.12
C TYR A 330 5.44 8.66 -6.77
N ALA A 331 6.01 8.04 -5.73
CA ALA A 331 5.29 7.80 -4.48
C ALA A 331 4.73 9.09 -3.86
N ALA A 332 5.55 10.13 -3.70
CA ALA A 332 5.15 11.36 -3.02
C ALA A 332 4.01 12.09 -3.73
N SER A 333 4.05 12.18 -5.07
CA SER A 333 3.01 12.84 -5.87
C SER A 333 1.70 12.05 -5.96
N HIS A 334 1.74 10.74 -5.62
CA HIS A 334 0.58 9.85 -5.67
C HIS A 334 0.09 9.45 -4.27
N GLY A 335 0.51 10.14 -3.21
CA GLY A 335 0.03 9.87 -1.85
C GLY A 335 0.68 8.67 -1.15
N TYR A 336 1.79 8.16 -1.69
CA TYR A 336 2.54 7.03 -1.12
C TYR A 336 3.89 7.45 -0.52
N VAL A 337 4.57 6.49 0.07
CA VAL A 337 5.89 6.60 0.68
C VAL A 337 6.82 5.58 0.04
N ALA A 338 7.87 6.03 -0.62
CA ALA A 338 8.97 5.17 -1.06
C ALA A 338 9.87 4.82 0.13
N PHE A 339 10.36 3.60 0.18
CA PHE A 339 11.32 3.19 1.19
C PHE A 339 12.74 3.61 0.81
N VAL A 340 13.51 4.00 1.83
CA VAL A 340 14.89 4.44 1.72
C VAL A 340 15.75 3.78 2.80
N GLY A 341 17.08 3.92 2.71
CA GLY A 341 18.01 3.45 3.73
C GLY A 341 17.93 1.94 3.99
N SER A 342 18.01 1.56 5.27
CA SER A 342 18.03 0.16 5.70
C SER A 342 16.76 -0.61 5.33
N LEU A 343 15.59 0.04 5.36
CA LEU A 343 14.34 -0.60 4.98
C LEU A 343 14.32 -0.96 3.49
N LYS A 344 14.78 -0.06 2.60
CA LYS A 344 14.94 -0.37 1.18
C LYS A 344 15.94 -1.49 0.96
N ALA A 345 17.07 -1.47 1.64
CA ALA A 345 18.09 -2.53 1.53
C ALA A 345 17.51 -3.90 1.91
N LYS A 346 16.72 -3.97 3.00
CA LYS A 346 16.06 -5.19 3.41
C LYS A 346 14.98 -5.64 2.41
N ALA A 347 14.20 -4.72 1.89
CA ALA A 347 13.23 -5.02 0.82
C ALA A 347 13.90 -5.62 -0.42
N LEU A 348 15.04 -5.06 -0.84
CA LEU A 348 15.82 -5.58 -1.97
C LEU A 348 16.43 -6.96 -1.67
N ALA A 349 16.84 -7.24 -0.43
CA ALA A 349 17.27 -8.58 -0.03
C ALA A 349 16.13 -9.60 -0.19
N GLN A 350 14.90 -9.24 0.17
CA GLN A 350 13.72 -10.08 -0.08
C GLN A 350 13.44 -10.25 -1.58
N VAL A 351 13.59 -9.19 -2.40
CA VAL A 351 13.49 -9.31 -3.87
C VAL A 351 14.52 -10.30 -4.41
N ASN A 352 15.76 -10.27 -3.91
CA ASN A 352 16.82 -11.17 -4.37
C ASN A 352 16.52 -12.64 -4.04
N ALA A 353 15.71 -12.92 -3.03
CA ALA A 353 15.28 -14.24 -2.62
C ALA A 353 14.01 -14.72 -3.36
N ILE A 354 13.52 -14.00 -4.37
CA ILE A 354 12.42 -14.45 -5.24
C ILE A 354 12.95 -15.46 -6.25
N GLY A 355 12.23 -16.59 -6.36
CA GLY A 355 12.56 -17.63 -7.33
C GLY A 355 11.74 -18.91 -7.20
#